data_bb28faa8cd6763c035cbdfaa60a9ad89
#
_entry.id   bb28faa8cd6763c035cbdfaa60a9ad89
#
_cell.length_a   1.000
_cell.length_b   1.000
_cell.length_c   1.000
_cell.angle_alpha   90.00
_cell.angle_beta   90.00
_cell.angle_gamma   90.00
#
_symmetry.space_group_name_H-M   'P 1'
#
loop_
_entity.id
_entity.type
_entity.pdbx_description
1 polymer ?
#
loop_
_entity_poly.entity_id
_entity_poly.type
_entity_poly.pdbx_seq_one_letter_code
_entity_poly.pdbx_strand_id
1 'polypeptide(L)'
;MQVQNNMNSPRFTAFKMTPNASDLIINTLKKNAKLEDFVTCNKCFNSLDAFPVQTSITRTHSPYESRDQDRLKAYVEGKIEIEMRKHETISNYLKRLVGFADDLSNDKIKLDMLENGRTKASQAEVLATDLNSKVSKFVKCV
;
A
#
# COMPACT_ATOMS: atom_id res chain seq x y z
N MET A 1 -21.06 22.10 -1.83
CA MET A 1 -20.74 21.42 -1.39
C MET A 1 -20.67 20.77 -1.37
N GLN A 2 -20.54 20.50 -1.47
CA GLN A 2 -20.28 19.70 -1.12
C GLN A 2 -20.05 18.87 -0.78
N VAL A 3 -20.21 18.91 -0.92
CA VAL A 3 -20.00 18.08 -0.21
C VAL A 3 -20.06 17.39 0.09
N GLN A 4 -20.07 17.46 -0.15
CA GLN A 4 -19.92 16.77 0.37
C GLN A 4 -19.72 15.99 0.68
N ASN A 5 -19.75 16.08 0.37
CA ASN A 5 -19.31 15.32 0.91
C ASN A 5 -19.14 14.69 1.35
N ASN A 6 -19.38 14.90 1.09
CA ASN A 6 -19.01 14.27 1.75
C ASN A 6 -19.08 13.83 2.33
N MET A 7 -19.23 13.94 2.02
CA MET A 7 -19.22 13.51 2.83
C MET A 7 -19.49 13.00 3.21
N ASN A 8 -19.77 13.06 3.33
CA ASN A 8 -20.28 12.48 4.02
C ASN A 8 -20.16 11.44 4.42
N SER A 9 -20.23 11.30 3.96
CA SER A 9 -20.07 10.04 4.58
C SER A 9 -18.70 9.96 5.23
N PRO A 10 -18.62 9.47 6.42
CA PRO A 10 -17.37 9.33 7.12
C PRO A 10 -16.58 8.18 6.53
N ARG A 11 -16.41 8.24 5.27
CA ARG A 11 -15.56 7.30 4.62
C ARG A 11 -14.15 7.74 4.83
N PHE A 12 -13.40 6.94 5.50
CA PHE A 12 -11.98 7.19 5.61
C PHE A 12 -11.37 6.86 4.26
N THR A 13 -10.59 7.77 3.75
CA THR A 13 -9.78 7.43 2.61
C THR A 13 -8.82 6.34 3.05
N ALA A 14 -8.73 5.30 2.25
CA ALA A 14 -7.81 4.20 2.53
C ALA A 14 -6.36 4.64 2.37
N PHE A 15 -6.13 5.73 1.64
CA PHE A 15 -4.79 6.22 1.37
C PHE A 15 -4.67 7.68 1.81
N LYS A 16 -3.63 7.98 2.57
CA LYS A 16 -3.35 9.32 3.05
C LYS A 16 -1.87 9.65 2.90
N MET A 17 -1.57 10.93 2.76
CA MET A 17 -0.21 11.43 2.76
C MET A 17 -0.11 12.67 3.62
N THR A 18 1.03 12.85 4.29
CA THR A 18 1.30 14.12 4.93
C THR A 18 1.67 15.15 3.88
N PRO A 19 1.48 16.45 4.17
CA PRO A 19 1.90 17.49 3.22
C PRO A 19 3.38 17.40 2.85
N ASN A 20 4.23 17.04 3.81
CA ASN A 20 5.65 16.91 3.55
C ASN A 20 5.96 15.79 2.56
N ALA A 21 5.26 14.67 2.69
CA ALA A 21 5.43 13.55 1.77
C ALA A 21 4.97 13.93 0.37
N SER A 22 3.83 14.59 0.28
CA SER A 22 3.30 15.07 -0.99
C SER A 22 4.29 16.02 -1.68
N ASP A 23 4.85 16.95 -0.92
CA ASP A 23 5.82 17.90 -1.45
C ASP A 23 7.05 17.18 -1.99
N LEU A 24 7.56 16.20 -1.26
CA LEU A 24 8.73 15.45 -1.70
C LEU A 24 8.45 14.72 -3.00
N ILE A 25 7.29 14.07 -3.10
CA ILE A 25 6.92 13.34 -4.31
C ILE A 25 6.80 14.29 -5.50
N ILE A 26 6.01 15.35 -5.34
CA ILE A 26 5.74 16.28 -6.42
C ILE A 26 7.03 16.96 -6.89
N ASN A 27 7.84 17.43 -5.96
CA ASN A 27 9.08 18.12 -6.33
C ASN A 27 10.06 17.18 -7.03
N THR A 28 10.14 15.93 -6.58
CA THR A 28 11.00 14.94 -7.22
C THR A 28 10.53 14.63 -8.64
N LEU A 29 9.23 14.46 -8.82
CA LEU A 29 8.67 14.20 -10.15
C LEU A 29 8.90 15.37 -11.10
N LYS A 30 8.74 16.57 -10.60
CA LYS A 30 9.01 17.78 -11.42
C LYS A 30 10.47 17.83 -11.84
N LYS A 31 11.37 17.54 -10.92
CA LYS A 31 12.79 17.58 -11.18
C LYS A 31 13.20 16.56 -12.25
N ASN A 32 12.64 15.36 -12.17
CA ASN A 32 12.95 14.31 -13.12
C ASN A 32 12.24 14.48 -14.46
N ALA A 33 11.09 15.16 -14.45
CA ALA A 33 10.33 15.53 -15.65
C ALA A 33 10.03 14.36 -16.59
N LYS A 34 9.68 13.20 -16.03
CA LYS A 34 9.32 12.03 -16.84
C LYS A 34 7.83 11.78 -16.75
N LEU A 35 7.14 11.82 -17.88
CA LEU A 35 5.71 11.61 -17.93
C LEU A 35 5.32 10.25 -17.32
N GLU A 36 6.08 9.22 -17.62
CA GLU A 36 5.77 7.87 -17.13
C GLU A 36 5.76 7.78 -15.61
N ASP A 37 6.60 8.58 -14.94
CA ASP A 37 6.61 8.60 -13.47
C ASP A 37 5.32 9.19 -12.91
N PHE A 38 4.81 10.24 -13.55
CA PHE A 38 3.53 10.83 -13.14
C PHE A 38 2.39 9.83 -13.33
N VAL A 39 2.38 9.14 -14.46
CA VAL A 39 1.36 8.13 -14.75
C VAL A 39 1.42 6.99 -13.73
N THR A 40 2.61 6.50 -13.46
CA THR A 40 2.81 5.42 -12.50
C THR A 40 2.36 5.82 -11.11
N CYS A 41 2.75 7.00 -10.65
CA CYS A 41 2.35 7.48 -9.33
C CYS A 41 0.84 7.62 -9.23
N ASN A 42 0.21 8.16 -10.25
CA ASN A 42 -1.24 8.32 -10.25
C ASN A 42 -1.95 6.96 -10.14
N LYS A 43 -1.48 5.98 -10.89
CA LYS A 43 -2.05 4.63 -10.83
C LYS A 43 -1.86 4.01 -9.45
N CYS A 44 -0.67 4.18 -8.87
CA CYS A 44 -0.38 3.64 -7.54
C CYS A 44 -1.27 4.28 -6.48
N PHE A 45 -1.45 5.59 -6.53
CA PHE A 45 -2.31 6.29 -5.58
C PHE A 45 -3.75 5.79 -5.67
N ASN A 46 -4.25 5.63 -6.89
CA ASN A 46 -5.61 5.12 -7.08
C ASN A 46 -5.76 3.70 -6.55
N SER A 47 -4.76 2.85 -6.77
CA SER A 47 -4.77 1.49 -6.26
C SER A 47 -4.77 1.46 -4.74
N LEU A 48 -3.90 2.25 -4.12
CA LEU A 48 -3.81 2.31 -2.66
C LEU A 48 -5.11 2.80 -2.03
N ASP A 49 -5.75 3.75 -2.67
CA ASP A 49 -7.02 4.27 -2.17
C ASP A 49 -8.16 3.28 -2.31
N ALA A 50 -8.06 2.34 -3.24
CA ALA A 50 -9.09 1.35 -3.49
C ALA A 50 -8.99 0.11 -2.59
N PHE A 51 -7.84 -0.13 -1.98
CA PHE A 51 -7.64 -1.30 -1.13
C PHE A 51 -8.39 -1.16 0.20
N PRO A 52 -8.83 -2.28 0.79
CA PRO A 52 -9.48 -2.25 2.10
C PRO A 52 -8.54 -2.00 3.27
N VAL A 53 -7.23 -2.00 3.03
CA VAL A 53 -6.25 -1.68 4.06
C VAL A 53 -5.88 -0.21 3.98
N GLN A 54 -5.67 0.40 5.12
CA GLN A 54 -5.29 1.81 5.18
C GLN A 54 -3.79 1.94 5.02
N THR A 55 -3.39 2.88 4.19
CA THR A 55 -1.98 3.19 3.96
C THR A 55 -1.76 4.68 4.13
N SER A 56 -0.75 5.05 4.89
CA SER A 56 -0.37 6.45 5.03
C SER A 56 1.11 6.61 4.74
N ILE A 57 1.45 7.67 4.04
CA ILE A 57 2.84 7.97 3.69
C ILE A 57 3.28 9.25 4.37
N THR A 58 4.43 9.20 5.01
CA THR A 58 5.04 10.36 5.64
C THR A 58 6.45 10.54 5.07
N ARG A 59 7.00 11.70 5.34
CA ARG A 59 8.39 11.98 5.00
C ARG A 59 9.21 11.74 6.25
N THR A 60 10.30 11.01 6.11
CA THR A 60 11.20 10.75 7.22
C THR A 60 12.60 11.26 6.89
N HIS A 61 13.33 11.58 7.91
CA HIS A 61 14.69 12.08 7.79
C HIS A 61 15.54 11.40 8.86
N SER A 62 16.58 10.70 8.43
CA SER A 62 17.47 10.05 9.37
C SER A 62 18.44 11.09 9.94
N PRO A 63 18.56 11.18 11.27
CA PRO A 63 19.52 12.11 11.87
C PRO A 63 20.98 11.74 11.61
N TYR A 64 21.21 10.52 11.16
CA TYR A 64 22.57 10.02 10.91
C TYR A 64 22.96 10.12 9.44
N GLU A 65 22.06 10.60 8.58
CA GLU A 65 22.33 10.72 7.18
C GLU A 65 22.34 12.20 6.77
N SER A 66 22.89 12.47 5.60
CA SER A 66 22.93 13.83 5.11
C SER A 66 21.50 14.33 4.83
N ARG A 67 21.37 15.64 4.67
CA ARG A 67 20.07 16.27 4.42
C ARG A 67 19.41 15.80 3.13
N ASP A 68 20.21 15.25 2.22
CA ASP A 68 19.69 14.77 0.95
C ASP A 68 19.09 13.37 1.06
N GLN A 69 19.02 12.83 2.27
CA GLN A 69 18.51 11.49 2.51
C GLN A 69 17.07 11.47 2.99
N ASP A 70 16.32 12.52 2.69
CA ASP A 70 14.89 12.51 2.97
C ASP A 70 14.22 11.39 2.19
N ARG A 71 13.41 10.63 2.87
CA ARG A 71 12.75 9.46 2.30
C ARG A 71 11.29 9.42 2.66
N LEU A 72 10.57 8.60 1.92
CA LEU A 72 9.19 8.30 2.23
C LEU A 72 9.14 7.10 3.16
N LYS A 73 8.18 7.13 4.06
CA LYS A 73 7.91 6.03 4.97
C LYS A 73 6.42 5.82 5.02
N ALA A 74 6.00 4.59 4.83
CA ALA A 74 4.58 4.27 4.83
C ALA A 74 4.23 3.42 6.04
N TYR A 75 3.01 3.59 6.50
CA TYR A 75 2.44 2.75 7.55
C TYR A 75 1.20 2.09 6.96
N VAL A 76 1.20 0.77 6.95
CA VAL A 76 0.05 0.02 6.47
C VAL A 76 -0.71 -0.49 7.70
N GLU A 77 -1.98 -0.17 7.77
CA GLU A 77 -2.85 -0.46 8.91
C GLU A 77 -2.32 0.11 10.23
N GLY A 78 -1.53 1.18 10.12
CA GLY A 78 -0.97 1.86 11.29
C GLY A 78 0.11 1.09 12.03
N LYS A 79 0.49 -0.09 11.55
CA LYS A 79 1.41 -0.97 12.28
C LYS A 79 2.64 -1.37 11.49
N ILE A 80 2.49 -1.61 10.22
CA ILE A 80 3.58 -2.14 9.40
C ILE A 80 4.26 -0.98 8.69
N GLU A 81 5.56 -0.84 8.95
CA GLU A 81 6.35 0.24 8.37
C GLU A 81 7.05 -0.25 7.13
N ILE A 82 6.91 0.51 6.05
CA ILE A 82 7.61 0.23 4.80
C ILE A 82 8.35 1.49 4.40
N GLU A 83 9.65 1.48 4.60
CA GLU A 83 10.49 2.63 4.33
C GLU A 83 11.11 2.53 2.95
N MET A 84 11.21 3.68 2.30
CA MET A 84 11.87 3.79 1.01
C MET A 84 13.34 3.43 1.17
N ARG A 85 13.84 2.60 0.27
CA ARG A 85 15.23 2.17 0.31
C ARG A 85 16.15 3.24 -0.24
N LYS A 86 17.41 3.19 0.17
CA LYS A 86 18.41 4.06 -0.40
C LYS A 86 18.48 3.79 -1.91
N HIS A 87 18.51 4.85 -2.71
CA HIS A 87 18.54 4.77 -4.17
C HIS A 87 17.27 4.23 -4.83
N GLU A 88 16.23 4.02 -4.06
CA GLU A 88 14.96 3.61 -4.65
C GLU A 88 14.25 4.82 -5.24
N THR A 89 13.72 4.68 -6.45
CA THR A 89 12.93 5.75 -7.05
C THR A 89 11.54 5.78 -6.43
N ILE A 90 10.90 6.93 -6.53
CA ILE A 90 9.53 7.07 -6.00
C ILE A 90 8.59 6.10 -6.70
N SER A 91 8.71 5.96 -8.02
CA SER A 91 7.87 5.03 -8.77
C SER A 91 8.03 3.59 -8.29
N ASN A 92 9.26 3.16 -8.10
CA ASN A 92 9.52 1.80 -7.64
C ASN A 92 9.04 1.58 -6.21
N TYR A 93 9.24 2.58 -5.36
CA TYR A 93 8.75 2.51 -3.99
C TYR A 93 7.22 2.36 -3.94
N LEU A 94 6.52 3.17 -4.72
CA LEU A 94 5.05 3.12 -4.75
C LEU A 94 4.55 1.79 -5.31
N LYS A 95 5.22 1.25 -6.34
CA LYS A 95 4.86 -0.07 -6.87
C LYS A 95 5.03 -1.16 -5.81
N ARG A 96 6.12 -1.09 -5.07
CA ARG A 96 6.39 -2.06 -3.99
C ARG A 96 5.33 -1.94 -2.91
N LEU A 97 4.95 -0.72 -2.56
CA LEU A 97 3.93 -0.47 -1.57
C LEU A 97 2.56 -1.00 -2.01
N VAL A 98 2.22 -0.79 -3.28
CA VAL A 98 0.97 -1.32 -3.86
C VAL A 98 0.95 -2.85 -3.77
N GLY A 99 2.05 -3.50 -4.13
CA GLY A 99 2.14 -4.96 -4.07
C GLY A 99 1.93 -5.47 -2.65
N PHE A 100 2.56 -4.83 -1.68
CA PHE A 100 2.41 -5.22 -0.28
C PHE A 100 0.97 -5.02 0.21
N ALA A 101 0.40 -3.86 -0.10
CA ALA A 101 -0.97 -3.55 0.31
C ALA A 101 -2.00 -4.48 -0.34
N ASP A 102 -1.74 -4.86 -1.58
CA ASP A 102 -2.60 -5.80 -2.30
C ASP A 102 -2.59 -7.18 -1.60
N ASP A 103 -1.41 -7.67 -1.29
CA ASP A 103 -1.27 -8.97 -0.59
C ASP A 103 -1.96 -8.93 0.76
N LEU A 104 -1.74 -7.87 1.51
CA LEU A 104 -2.36 -7.72 2.82
C LEU A 104 -3.88 -7.59 2.73
N SER A 105 -4.36 -6.92 1.69
CA SER A 105 -5.80 -6.78 1.44
C SER A 105 -6.45 -8.13 1.22
N ASN A 106 -5.80 -8.98 0.44
CA ASN A 106 -6.31 -10.32 0.18
C ASN A 106 -6.37 -11.15 1.46
N ASP A 107 -5.35 -11.06 2.30
CA ASP A 107 -5.32 -11.76 3.57
C ASP A 107 -6.41 -11.24 4.52
N LYS A 108 -6.63 -9.92 4.53
CA LYS A 108 -7.67 -9.32 5.36
C LYS A 108 -9.06 -9.81 4.95
N ILE A 109 -9.33 -9.89 3.66
CA ILE A 109 -10.61 -10.38 3.16
C ILE A 109 -10.81 -11.82 3.59
N LYS A 110 -9.79 -12.65 3.51
CA LYS A 110 -9.86 -14.05 3.93
C LYS A 110 -10.13 -14.19 5.43
N LEU A 111 -9.45 -13.34 6.22
CA LEU A 111 -9.66 -13.32 7.66
C LEU A 111 -11.08 -12.91 8.03
N ASP A 112 -11.60 -11.90 7.35
CA ASP A 112 -12.98 -11.45 7.58
C ASP A 112 -13.98 -12.58 7.31
N MET A 113 -13.75 -13.34 6.25
CA MET A 113 -14.59 -14.48 5.92
C MET A 113 -14.58 -15.52 7.04
N LEU A 114 -13.42 -15.75 7.64
CA LEU A 114 -13.28 -16.71 8.73
C LEU A 114 -13.89 -16.19 10.03
N GLU A 115 -13.64 -14.92 10.35
CA GLU A 115 -14.08 -14.33 11.60
C GLU A 115 -15.59 -14.24 11.72
N ASN A 116 -16.26 -14.04 10.62
CA ASN A 116 -17.71 -13.97 10.64
C ASN A 116 -18.36 -15.31 10.97
N GLY A 117 -17.55 -16.35 11.16
CA GLY A 117 -18.04 -17.65 11.58
C GLY A 117 -18.99 -18.24 10.58
N ARG A 118 -19.02 -17.69 9.43
CA ARG A 118 -19.98 -18.08 8.40
C ARG A 118 -19.29 -18.73 7.24
N THR A 119 -18.11 -19.26 7.52
CA THR A 119 -17.37 -19.96 6.50
C THR A 119 -18.18 -21.17 6.09
N LYS A 120 -18.82 -21.07 4.97
CA LYS A 120 -19.53 -22.19 4.40
C LYS A 120 -18.51 -23.16 3.82
N ALA A 121 -18.94 -24.38 3.61
CA ALA A 121 -18.06 -25.40 3.06
C ALA A 121 -17.35 -24.91 1.79
N SER A 122 -18.08 -24.20 0.92
CA SER A 122 -17.50 -23.69 -0.31
C SER A 122 -16.37 -22.69 -0.07
N GLN A 123 -16.52 -21.86 0.96
CA GLN A 123 -15.49 -20.90 1.32
C GLN A 123 -14.27 -21.59 1.92
N ALA A 124 -14.51 -22.57 2.74
CA ALA A 124 -13.42 -23.35 3.33
C ALA A 124 -12.62 -24.06 2.24
N GLU A 125 -13.29 -24.57 1.22
CA GLU A 125 -12.61 -25.21 0.09
C GLU A 125 -11.73 -24.24 -0.67
N VAL A 126 -12.22 -23.01 -0.92
CA VAL A 126 -11.43 -22.01 -1.61
C VAL A 126 -10.18 -21.69 -0.81
N LEU A 127 -10.32 -21.52 0.50
CA LEU A 127 -9.18 -21.23 1.37
C LEU A 127 -8.20 -22.40 1.41
N ALA A 128 -8.72 -23.62 1.46
CA ALA A 128 -7.88 -24.82 1.46
C ALA A 128 -7.13 -24.95 0.14
N THR A 129 -7.78 -24.68 -0.98
CA THR A 129 -7.15 -24.75 -2.29
C THR A 129 -6.03 -23.74 -2.39
N ASP A 130 -6.26 -22.50 -1.91
CA ASP A 130 -5.25 -21.46 -1.91
C ASP A 130 -4.05 -21.88 -1.06
N LEU A 131 -4.31 -22.45 0.10
CA LEU A 131 -3.23 -22.91 0.99
C LEU A 131 -2.44 -24.05 0.36
N ASN A 132 -3.13 -25.01 -0.26
CA ASN A 132 -2.48 -26.11 -0.96
C ASN A 132 -1.56 -25.60 -2.08
N SER A 133 -2.01 -24.60 -2.78
CA SER A 133 -1.21 -24.00 -3.84
C SER A 133 0.10 -23.45 -3.30
N LYS A 134 0.04 -22.79 -2.14
CA LYS A 134 1.23 -22.25 -1.49
C LYS A 134 2.15 -23.33 -0.97
N VAL A 135 1.55 -24.35 -0.34
CA VAL A 135 2.32 -25.46 0.21
C VAL A 135 3.05 -26.21 -0.90
N SER A 136 2.40 -26.39 -2.03
CA SER A 136 3.01 -27.10 -3.17
C SER A 136 4.30 -26.42 -3.63
N LYS A 137 4.38 -25.12 -3.53
CA LYS A 137 5.60 -24.39 -3.92
C LYS A 137 6.79 -24.75 -3.04
N PHE A 138 6.53 -25.05 -1.78
CA PHE A 138 7.59 -25.41 -0.85
C PHE A 138 7.95 -26.88 -0.97
N VAL A 139 6.95 -27.74 -1.14
CA VAL A 139 7.15 -29.17 -1.24
C VAL A 139 7.96 -29.54 -2.48
N LYS A 140 7.78 -28.79 -3.55
CA LYS A 140 8.51 -29.04 -4.79
C LYS A 140 10.01 -28.91 -4.66
N CYS A 141 10.47 -28.26 -3.64
CA CYS A 141 11.90 -28.05 -3.44
C CYS A 141 12.59 -29.23 -2.79
N VAL A 142 11.84 -30.23 -2.42
CA VAL A 142 12.38 -31.40 -1.73
C VAL A 142 12.92 -32.43 -2.70
#